data_5ac7427b218c36bc5b807ff159e515a4
#
_entry.id   5ac7427b218c36bc5b807ff159e515a4
#
_cell.length_a   1.000
_cell.length_b   1.000
_cell.length_c   1.000
_cell.angle_alpha   90.00
_cell.angle_beta   90.00
_cell.angle_gamma   90.00
#
_symmetry.space_group_name_H-M   'P 1'
#
loop_
_entity.id
_entity.type
_entity.pdbx_description
1 polymer ?
#
loop_
_entity_poly.entity_id
_entity_poly.type
_entity_poly.pdbx_seq_one_letter_code
_entity_poly.pdbx_strand_id
1 'polypeptide(L)' 'KIRSNVVVPGFMDTAMSATLSDEQKDRIYKRTSLKEATDVDSVADTVSFLLSDGAKSITGQCIFVDSGTI' A
#
# COMPACT_ATOMS: atom_id res chain seq x y z
N LYS A 1 13.46 -4.85 -23.29
CA LYS A 1 13.68 -4.95 -21.85
C LYS A 1 12.36 -5.02 -21.12
N ILE A 2 12.30 -5.87 -20.11
CA ILE A 2 11.12 -6.03 -19.26
C ILE A 2 11.52 -5.69 -17.83
N ARG A 3 10.72 -4.84 -17.20
CA ARG A 3 10.88 -4.51 -15.77
C ARG A 3 9.82 -5.26 -14.98
N SER A 4 10.17 -5.72 -13.80
CA SER A 4 9.26 -6.41 -12.90
C SER A 4 9.47 -5.90 -11.48
N ASN A 5 8.43 -5.35 -10.89
CA ASN A 5 8.44 -4.85 -9.52
C ASN A 5 7.23 -5.39 -8.78
N VAL A 6 7.29 -5.37 -7.45
CA VAL A 6 6.20 -5.82 -6.59
C VAL A 6 5.75 -4.63 -5.74
N VAL A 7 4.44 -4.40 -5.68
CA VAL A 7 3.85 -3.44 -4.76
C VAL A 7 3.13 -4.21 -3.67
N VAL A 8 3.46 -3.92 -2.42
CA VAL A 8 2.90 -4.59 -1.25
C VAL A 8 2.04 -3.59 -0.48
N PRO A 9 0.71 -3.61 -0.65
CA PRO A 9 -0.16 -2.71 0.09
C PRO A 9 -0.33 -3.18 1.53
N GLY A 10 -0.60 -2.24 2.43
CA GLY A 10 -0.99 -2.53 3.78
C GLY A 10 -2.50 -2.73 3.89
N PHE A 11 -3.02 -2.57 5.12
CA PHE A 11 -4.46 -2.69 5.34
C PHE A 11 -5.19 -1.50 4.71
N MET A 12 -6.14 -1.81 3.84
CA MET A 12 -7.01 -0.82 3.20
C MET A 12 -8.43 -1.01 3.71
N ASP A 13 -9.04 0.07 4.22
CA ASP A 13 -10.41 0.04 4.71
C ASP A 13 -11.38 0.10 3.52
N THR A 14 -11.76 -1.06 3.05
CA THR A 14 -12.66 -1.23 1.91
C THR A 14 -13.95 -1.92 2.34
N ALA A 15 -14.88 -2.11 1.41
CA ALA A 15 -16.11 -2.85 1.68
C ALA A 15 -15.84 -4.27 2.21
N MET A 16 -14.72 -4.89 1.82
CA MET A 16 -14.36 -6.23 2.29
C MET A 16 -13.98 -6.25 3.76
N SER A 17 -13.55 -5.12 4.32
CA SER A 17 -13.18 -5.00 5.74
C SER A 17 -14.32 -4.50 6.60
N ALA A 18 -15.53 -4.32 6.04
CA ALA A 18 -16.68 -3.80 6.78
C ALA A 18 -17.13 -4.70 7.93
N THR A 19 -16.73 -5.98 7.91
CA THR A 19 -17.03 -6.93 9.00
C THR A 19 -16.16 -6.72 10.24
N LEU A 20 -15.07 -5.97 10.12
CA LEU A 20 -14.19 -5.67 11.25
C LEU A 20 -14.84 -4.60 12.15
N SER A 21 -14.73 -4.79 13.46
CA SER A 21 -15.19 -3.78 14.42
C SER A 21 -14.23 -2.58 14.40
N ASP A 22 -14.70 -1.44 14.91
CA ASP A 22 -13.85 -0.25 15.06
C ASP A 22 -12.64 -0.55 15.96
N GLU A 23 -12.83 -1.35 17.00
CA GLU A 23 -11.75 -1.76 17.89
C GLU A 23 -10.70 -2.57 17.17
N GLN A 24 -11.11 -3.49 16.29
CA GLN A 24 -10.17 -4.29 15.47
C GLN A 24 -9.39 -3.41 14.50
N LYS A 25 -10.08 -2.46 13.85
CA LYS A 25 -9.43 -1.49 12.95
C LYS A 25 -8.43 -0.63 13.71
N ASP A 26 -8.77 -0.16 14.90
CA ASP A 26 -7.87 0.64 15.72
C ASP A 26 -6.58 -0.11 16.06
N ARG A 27 -6.67 -1.40 16.36
CA ARG A 27 -5.48 -2.22 16.63
C ARG A 27 -4.57 -2.29 15.42
N ILE A 28 -5.15 -2.41 14.23
CA ILE A 28 -4.39 -2.45 12.98
C ILE A 28 -3.70 -1.10 12.77
N TYR A 29 -4.42 0.01 12.95
CA TYR A 29 -3.87 1.36 12.74
C TYR A 29 -2.75 1.69 13.72
N LYS A 30 -2.82 1.20 14.96
CA LYS A 30 -1.76 1.42 15.95
C LYS A 30 -0.42 0.81 15.54
N ARG A 31 -0.43 -0.16 14.64
CA ARG A 31 0.77 -0.81 14.13
C ARG A 31 1.38 -0.08 12.94
N THR A 32 0.81 1.03 12.52
CA THR A 32 1.34 1.82 11.42
C THR A 32 1.94 3.11 11.96
N SER A 33 2.98 3.61 11.28
CA SER A 33 3.60 4.88 11.65
C SER A 33 2.66 6.06 11.45
N LEU A 34 1.83 6.01 10.41
CA LEU A 34 0.88 7.07 10.11
C LEU A 34 -0.43 6.94 10.88
N LYS A 35 -0.62 5.83 11.61
CA LYS A 35 -1.83 5.58 12.42
C LYS A 35 -3.13 5.62 11.63
N GLU A 36 -3.08 5.13 10.40
CA GLU A 36 -4.23 5.14 9.51
C GLU A 36 -4.20 3.99 8.53
N ALA A 37 -5.32 3.73 7.87
CA ALA A 37 -5.40 2.76 6.79
C ALA A 37 -4.58 3.24 5.60
N THR A 38 -4.11 2.29 4.79
CA THR A 38 -3.47 2.62 3.53
C THR A 38 -4.51 3.12 2.54
N ASP A 39 -4.23 4.26 1.92
CA ASP A 39 -5.11 4.85 0.92
C ASP A 39 -5.03 4.04 -0.38
N VAL A 40 -6.19 3.61 -0.86
CA VAL A 40 -6.29 2.85 -2.12
C VAL A 40 -5.71 3.64 -3.29
N ASP A 41 -5.97 4.94 -3.35
CA ASP A 41 -5.45 5.79 -4.42
C ASP A 41 -3.93 5.88 -4.39
N SER A 42 -3.32 5.85 -3.21
CA SER A 42 -1.86 5.85 -3.08
C SER A 42 -1.24 4.58 -3.66
N VAL A 43 -1.90 3.43 -3.46
CA VAL A 43 -1.46 2.18 -4.06
C VAL A 43 -1.57 2.25 -5.58
N ALA A 44 -2.70 2.73 -6.09
CA ALA A 44 -2.93 2.88 -7.52
C ALA A 44 -1.93 3.84 -8.16
N ASP A 45 -1.65 4.97 -7.51
CA ASP A 45 -0.69 5.97 -8.00
C ASP A 45 0.73 5.40 -8.04
N THR A 46 1.09 4.56 -7.06
CA THR A 46 2.39 3.89 -7.03
C THR A 46 2.54 2.95 -8.22
N VAL A 47 1.52 2.15 -8.50
CA VAL A 47 1.54 1.25 -9.66
C VAL A 47 1.64 2.05 -10.96
N SER A 48 0.87 3.12 -11.07
CA SER A 48 0.88 4.00 -12.24
C SER A 48 2.26 4.59 -12.47
N PHE A 49 2.93 5.07 -11.41
CA PHE A 49 4.29 5.58 -11.49
C PHE A 49 5.27 4.52 -11.99
N LEU A 50 5.17 3.30 -11.43
CA LEU A 50 6.08 2.20 -11.82
C LEU A 50 5.93 1.78 -13.27
N LEU A 51 4.77 2.04 -13.88
CA LEU A 51 4.51 1.76 -15.28
C LEU A 51 4.94 2.92 -16.20
N SER A 52 5.33 4.06 -15.62
CA SER A 52 5.68 5.26 -16.37
C SER A 52 7.17 5.29 -16.76
N ASP A 53 7.50 6.20 -17.66
CA ASP A 53 8.88 6.43 -18.06
C ASP A 53 9.76 6.95 -16.91
N GLY A 54 9.15 7.61 -15.93
CA GLY A 54 9.86 8.06 -14.73
C GLY A 54 10.47 6.93 -13.93
N ALA A 55 9.96 5.71 -14.09
CA ALA A 55 10.45 4.52 -13.38
C ALA A 55 11.30 3.61 -14.26
N LYS A 56 11.84 4.11 -15.35
CA LYS A 56 12.57 3.29 -16.35
C LYS A 56 13.80 2.57 -15.79
N SER A 57 14.36 3.05 -14.71
CA SER A 57 15.52 2.44 -14.06
C SER A 57 15.16 1.64 -12.82
N ILE A 58 13.85 1.44 -12.55
CA ILE A 58 13.37 0.69 -11.41
C ILE A 58 12.93 -0.70 -11.85
N THR A 59 13.60 -1.73 -11.35
CA THR A 59 13.22 -3.11 -11.59
C THR A 59 13.70 -3.98 -10.42
N GLY A 60 13.03 -5.07 -10.17
CA GLY A 60 13.39 -6.00 -9.11
C GLY A 60 13.12 -5.46 -7.71
N GLN A 61 12.26 -4.45 -7.55
CA GLN A 61 12.02 -3.82 -6.27
C GLN A 61 10.71 -4.27 -5.64
N CYS A 62 10.70 -4.30 -4.31
CA CYS A 62 9.51 -4.50 -3.49
C CYS A 62 9.17 -3.17 -2.85
N ILE A 63 8.05 -2.59 -3.21
CA ILE A 63 7.65 -1.27 -2.70
C ILE A 63 6.46 -1.43 -1.77
N PHE A 64 6.66 -1.06 -0.51
CA PHE A 64 5.63 -1.15 0.52
C PHE A 64 4.84 0.15 0.57
N VAL A 65 3.52 0.04 0.38
CA VAL A 65 2.58 1.16 0.50
C VAL A 65 1.63 0.78 1.63
N ASP A 66 2.08 0.94 2.86
CA ASP A 66 1.44 0.35 4.03
C ASP A 66 1.32 1.30 5.22
N SER A 67 1.44 2.60 4.99
CA SER A 67 1.40 3.63 6.04
C SER A 67 2.45 3.42 7.12
N GLY A 68 3.54 2.75 6.78
CA GLY A 68 4.64 2.48 7.71
C GLY A 68 4.29 1.40 8.72
N THR A 69 3.84 0.23 8.27
CA THR A 69 3.55 -0.90 9.16
C THR A 69 4.80 -1.33 9.90
N ILE A 70 4.65 -1.47 11.21
CA ILE A 70 5.74 -1.83 12.12
C ILE A 70 5.73 -3.32 12.40
#